data_fd4cffa694c57e581b148f3ef26183bd
#
_entry.id   fd4cffa694c57e581b148f3ef26183bd
#
_cell.length_a   1.000
_cell.length_b   1.000
_cell.length_c   1.000
_cell.angle_alpha   90.00
_cell.angle_beta   90.00
_cell.angle_gamma   90.00
#
_symmetry.space_group_name_H-M   'P 1'
#
loop_
_entity.id
_entity.type
_entity.pdbx_description
1 polymer ?
#
loop_
_entity_poly.entity_id
_entity_poly.type
_entity_poly.pdbx_seq_one_letter_code
_entity_poly.pdbx_strand_id
1 'polypeptide(L)'
;MTTHFLYIEPNTSIEEVKLLFEAHLLSALPVCEGNTFIGVLRKEAVDEEDKETTVADYQYALERFFVPLTATWDTVIEAFASYHTDMLPVINETQQFIGYYYLGDFIQQLTKTPFIQEAGRILILEKSAHNYSFTETSKIVEGNGGKVLGIYLSNRTEDNVHITLKLA
;
A
#
# COMPACT_ATOMS: atom_id res chain seq x y z
N MET A 1 -11.14 -0.14 -1.91
CA MET A 1 -10.25 -0.24 -0.71
C MET A 1 -11.01 0.34 0.47
N THR A 2 -10.84 -0.23 1.67
CA THR A 2 -11.48 0.29 2.89
C THR A 2 -10.64 1.45 3.41
N THR A 3 -11.30 2.56 3.78
CA THR A 3 -10.66 3.75 4.32
C THR A 3 -10.93 3.84 5.82
N HIS A 4 -9.89 4.06 6.61
CA HIS A 4 -9.96 4.29 8.04
C HIS A 4 -9.90 5.81 8.32
N PHE A 5 -10.46 6.27 9.44
CA PHE A 5 -10.64 7.69 9.74
C PHE A 5 -9.91 8.18 10.98
N LEU A 6 -8.97 7.40 11.53
CA LEU A 6 -8.17 7.85 12.66
C LEU A 6 -7.16 8.91 12.21
N TYR A 7 -7.12 10.03 12.91
CA TYR A 7 -6.12 11.08 12.77
C TYR A 7 -5.92 11.78 14.12
N ILE A 8 -4.87 12.56 14.24
CA ILE A 8 -4.54 13.38 15.40
C ILE A 8 -4.49 14.86 15.00
N GLU A 9 -4.71 15.74 15.97
CA GLU A 9 -4.66 17.21 15.79
C GLU A 9 -3.40 17.81 16.43
N PRO A 10 -2.97 19.01 16.04
CA PRO A 10 -1.80 19.66 16.61
C PRO A 10 -1.83 19.81 18.14
N ASN A 11 -3.02 19.96 18.72
CA ASN A 11 -3.21 20.07 20.16
C ASN A 11 -3.33 18.72 20.91
N THR A 12 -3.28 17.61 20.21
CA THR A 12 -3.28 16.28 20.82
C THR A 12 -2.00 16.09 21.63
N SER A 13 -2.13 15.62 22.88
CA SER A 13 -0.96 15.35 23.74
C SER A 13 -0.15 14.16 23.22
N ILE A 14 1.17 14.20 23.40
CA ILE A 14 2.05 13.09 23.01
C ILE A 14 1.74 11.81 23.80
N GLU A 15 1.27 11.94 25.04
CA GLU A 15 0.81 10.78 25.81
C GLU A 15 -0.37 10.07 25.12
N GLU A 16 -1.37 10.83 24.63
CA GLU A 16 -2.49 10.27 23.86
C GLU A 16 -2.03 9.66 22.54
N VAL A 17 -1.10 10.29 21.84
CA VAL A 17 -0.50 9.77 20.60
C VAL A 17 0.16 8.40 20.83
N LYS A 18 0.91 8.23 21.93
CA LYS A 18 1.52 6.95 22.30
C LYS A 18 0.47 5.86 22.52
N LEU A 19 -0.60 6.18 23.23
CA LEU A 19 -1.72 5.24 23.44
C LEU A 19 -2.40 4.85 22.12
N LEU A 20 -2.55 5.79 21.18
CA LEU A 20 -3.11 5.50 19.85
C LEU A 20 -2.19 4.58 19.02
N PHE A 21 -0.88 4.79 19.06
CA PHE A 21 0.07 3.89 18.41
C PHE A 21 0.00 2.46 18.95
N GLU A 22 -0.12 2.31 20.26
CA GLU A 22 -0.24 1.00 20.90
C GLU A 22 -1.59 0.33 20.59
N ALA A 23 -2.68 1.08 20.66
CA ALA A 23 -4.03 0.56 20.47
C ALA A 23 -4.27 0.08 19.02
N HIS A 24 -3.72 0.79 18.03
CA HIS A 24 -3.97 0.53 16.62
C HIS A 24 -2.83 -0.21 15.90
N LEU A 25 -1.69 -0.44 16.58
CA LEU A 25 -0.50 -1.10 16.03
C LEU A 25 0.00 -0.45 14.73
N LEU A 26 -0.14 0.87 14.60
CA LEU A 26 0.32 1.65 13.46
C LEU A 26 1.74 2.15 13.68
N SER A 27 2.50 2.28 12.60
CA SER A 27 3.84 2.89 12.61
C SER A 27 3.80 4.40 12.42
N ALA A 28 2.66 4.94 11.99
CA ALA A 28 2.47 6.35 11.69
C ALA A 28 1.01 6.77 11.90
N LEU A 29 0.78 8.06 12.20
CA LEU A 29 -0.56 8.64 12.35
C LEU A 29 -0.70 9.91 11.50
N PRO A 30 -1.83 10.09 10.78
CA PRO A 30 -2.10 11.32 10.06
C PRO A 30 -2.33 12.48 11.04
N VAL A 31 -1.79 13.63 10.72
CA VAL A 31 -2.00 14.88 11.45
C VAL A 31 -2.86 15.80 10.60
N CYS A 32 -3.96 16.27 11.16
CA CYS A 32 -4.90 17.18 10.48
C CYS A 32 -5.21 18.38 11.36
N GLU A 33 -5.43 19.52 10.74
CA GLU A 33 -6.02 20.70 11.38
C GLU A 33 -7.46 20.86 10.86
N GLY A 34 -8.43 20.51 11.70
CA GLY A 34 -9.80 20.27 11.23
C GLY A 34 -9.82 19.14 10.18
N ASN A 35 -10.27 19.46 8.96
CA ASN A 35 -10.27 18.50 7.84
C ASN A 35 -9.04 18.60 6.93
N THR A 36 -8.14 19.55 7.18
CA THR A 36 -6.96 19.77 6.32
C THR A 36 -5.82 18.87 6.74
N PHE A 37 -5.32 18.07 5.82
CA PHE A 37 -4.15 17.24 6.06
C PHE A 37 -2.87 18.10 6.17
N ILE A 38 -2.13 17.95 7.27
CA ILE A 38 -0.87 18.65 7.51
C ILE A 38 0.32 17.75 7.19
N GLY A 39 0.29 16.51 7.67
CA GLY A 39 1.39 15.58 7.53
C GLY A 39 1.13 14.27 8.27
N VAL A 40 2.19 13.52 8.46
CA VAL A 40 2.20 12.23 9.16
C VAL A 40 3.24 12.28 10.27
N LEU A 41 2.86 11.92 11.48
CA LEU A 41 3.77 11.71 12.60
C LEU A 41 4.13 10.23 12.68
N ARG A 42 5.41 9.90 12.57
CA ARG A 42 5.89 8.52 12.75
C ARG A 42 6.07 8.18 14.23
N LYS A 43 5.80 6.94 14.59
CA LYS A 43 6.01 6.43 15.95
C LYS A 43 7.44 6.62 16.42
N GLU A 44 8.42 6.36 15.56
CA GLU A 44 9.86 6.47 15.83
C GLU A 44 10.34 7.92 16.05
N ALA A 45 9.57 8.92 15.61
CA ALA A 45 9.88 10.32 15.81
C ALA A 45 9.43 10.83 17.20
N VAL A 46 8.60 10.07 17.89
CA VAL A 46 8.05 10.46 19.20
C VAL A 46 9.00 9.99 20.31
N ASP A 47 9.46 10.92 21.14
CA ASP A 47 10.28 10.59 22.31
C ASP A 47 9.45 9.84 23.35
N GLU A 48 9.93 8.65 23.77
CA GLU A 48 9.22 7.81 24.74
C GLU A 48 9.12 8.45 26.13
N GLU A 49 10.05 9.31 26.49
CA GLU A 49 10.09 9.99 27.79
C GLU A 49 9.24 11.28 27.81
N ASP A 50 8.88 11.80 26.65
CA ASP A 50 8.07 13.02 26.56
C ASP A 50 6.62 12.77 27.03
N LYS A 51 6.14 13.57 27.95
CA LYS A 51 4.78 13.50 28.52
C LYS A 51 4.05 14.85 28.55
N GLU A 52 4.75 15.95 28.29
CA GLU A 52 4.22 17.30 28.53
C GLU A 52 3.95 18.07 27.24
N THR A 53 4.42 17.55 26.07
CA THR A 53 4.29 18.23 24.79
C THR A 53 3.06 17.77 24.00
N THR A 54 2.80 18.48 22.92
CA THR A 54 1.72 18.20 21.97
C THR A 54 2.29 17.88 20.58
N VAL A 55 1.45 17.44 19.68
CA VAL A 55 1.83 17.20 18.27
C VAL A 55 2.39 18.46 17.60
N ALA A 56 1.94 19.66 18.01
CA ALA A 56 2.47 20.94 17.49
C ALA A 56 3.96 21.09 17.76
N ASP A 57 4.48 20.58 18.87
CA ASP A 57 5.90 20.64 19.20
C ASP A 57 6.75 19.70 18.31
N TYR A 58 6.12 18.72 17.66
CA TYR A 58 6.71 17.78 16.71
C TYR A 58 6.51 18.20 15.24
N GLN A 59 6.07 19.42 14.96
CA GLN A 59 5.83 19.87 13.59
C GLN A 59 7.06 19.73 12.68
N TYR A 60 8.25 19.85 13.20
CA TYR A 60 9.52 19.65 12.49
C TYR A 60 9.76 18.19 12.05
N ALA A 61 9.12 17.22 12.70
CA ALA A 61 9.25 15.80 12.45
C ALA A 61 8.13 15.23 11.55
N LEU A 62 7.19 16.08 11.14
CA LEU A 62 6.10 15.64 10.27
C LEU A 62 6.62 15.36 8.86
N GLU A 63 6.33 14.17 8.36
CA GLU A 63 6.56 13.81 6.98
C GLU A 63 5.32 14.13 6.14
N ARG A 64 5.52 14.45 4.86
CA ARG A 64 4.40 14.74 3.97
C ARG A 64 4.33 13.73 2.84
N PHE A 65 3.63 12.64 3.09
CA PHE A 65 3.29 11.65 2.08
C PHE A 65 1.79 11.31 2.16
N PHE A 66 1.21 11.00 1.02
CA PHE A 66 -0.20 10.66 0.87
C PHE A 66 -0.46 10.08 -0.52
N VAL A 67 -1.66 9.57 -0.73
CA VAL A 67 -2.18 9.21 -2.06
C VAL A 67 -3.48 9.98 -2.33
N PRO A 68 -3.74 10.37 -3.59
CA PRO A 68 -5.01 10.99 -3.95
C PRO A 68 -6.15 9.95 -3.87
N LEU A 69 -7.37 10.40 -3.64
CA LEU A 69 -8.57 9.54 -3.62
C LEU A 69 -8.74 8.76 -4.94
N THR A 70 -8.22 9.29 -6.05
CA THR A 70 -8.25 8.67 -7.38
C THR A 70 -7.11 7.71 -7.65
N ALA A 71 -6.23 7.46 -6.66
CA ALA A 71 -5.08 6.57 -6.82
C ALA A 71 -5.52 5.15 -7.19
N THR A 72 -4.84 4.58 -8.17
CA THR A 72 -5.02 3.19 -8.56
C THR A 72 -4.31 2.26 -7.58
N TRP A 73 -4.68 0.98 -7.57
CA TRP A 73 -4.15 0.02 -6.60
C TRP A 73 -2.63 -0.19 -6.70
N ASP A 74 -2.07 -0.11 -7.91
CA ASP A 74 -0.63 -0.17 -8.18
C ASP A 74 0.11 1.04 -7.61
N THR A 75 -0.44 2.26 -7.78
CA THR A 75 0.07 3.48 -7.15
C THR A 75 0.07 3.37 -5.62
N VAL A 76 -0.97 2.79 -5.04
CA VAL A 76 -1.07 2.59 -3.58
C VAL A 76 -0.01 1.58 -3.08
N ILE A 77 0.20 0.46 -3.80
CA ILE A 77 1.29 -0.49 -3.46
C ILE A 77 2.66 0.18 -3.52
N GLU A 78 2.93 0.89 -4.60
CA GLU A 78 4.20 1.60 -4.80
C GLU A 78 4.44 2.62 -3.67
N ALA A 79 3.41 3.34 -3.26
CA ALA A 79 3.48 4.29 -2.16
C ALA A 79 3.79 3.61 -0.82
N PHE A 80 3.13 2.48 -0.48
CA PHE A 80 3.47 1.71 0.72
C PHE A 80 4.94 1.30 0.73
N ALA A 81 5.46 0.82 -0.40
CA ALA A 81 6.85 0.40 -0.53
C ALA A 81 7.82 1.60 -0.45
N SER A 82 7.54 2.69 -1.16
CA SER A 82 8.41 3.85 -1.26
C SER A 82 8.51 4.63 0.04
N TYR A 83 7.40 4.75 0.78
CA TYR A 83 7.37 5.45 2.07
C TYR A 83 7.67 4.55 3.27
N HIS A 84 7.88 3.24 3.05
CA HIS A 84 8.15 2.27 4.12
C HIS A 84 7.15 2.40 5.27
N THR A 85 5.87 2.40 4.96
CA THR A 85 4.79 2.63 5.91
C THR A 85 3.74 1.53 5.83
N ASP A 86 3.02 1.31 6.91
CA ASP A 86 1.84 0.42 6.96
C ASP A 86 0.52 1.18 6.78
N MET A 87 0.58 2.52 6.74
CA MET A 87 -0.55 3.42 6.62
C MET A 87 -0.27 4.50 5.57
N LEU A 88 -1.25 4.77 4.69
CA LEU A 88 -1.19 5.82 3.68
C LEU A 88 -2.38 6.76 3.80
N PRO A 89 -2.17 8.05 4.14
CA PRO A 89 -3.24 9.04 4.11
C PRO A 89 -3.81 9.19 2.70
N VAL A 90 -5.12 9.36 2.63
CA VAL A 90 -5.87 9.62 1.41
C VAL A 90 -6.41 11.05 1.48
N ILE A 91 -6.11 11.85 0.49
CA ILE A 91 -6.60 13.22 0.39
C ILE A 91 -7.38 13.45 -0.92
N ASN A 92 -8.28 14.41 -0.87
CA ASN A 92 -8.97 14.89 -2.08
C ASN A 92 -8.19 16.04 -2.75
N GLU A 93 -8.75 16.57 -3.85
CA GLU A 93 -8.17 17.68 -4.62
C GLU A 93 -8.04 18.98 -3.81
N THR A 94 -8.83 19.15 -2.75
CA THR A 94 -8.82 20.32 -1.86
C THR A 94 -7.94 20.13 -0.62
N GLN A 95 -7.05 19.12 -0.63
CA GLN A 95 -6.14 18.79 0.47
C GLN A 95 -6.84 18.36 1.77
N GLN A 96 -8.10 17.94 1.68
CA GLN A 96 -8.83 17.42 2.83
C GLN A 96 -8.51 15.95 3.06
N PHE A 97 -8.33 15.59 4.31
CA PHE A 97 -8.15 14.22 4.73
C PHE A 97 -9.46 13.42 4.54
N ILE A 98 -9.40 12.36 3.77
CA ILE A 98 -10.53 11.47 3.49
C ILE A 98 -10.46 10.20 4.34
N GLY A 99 -9.30 9.89 4.87
CA GLY A 99 -8.99 8.71 5.64
C GLY A 99 -7.62 8.17 5.28
N TYR A 100 -7.34 6.92 5.64
CA TYR A 100 -6.09 6.27 5.24
C TYR A 100 -6.36 4.82 4.80
N TYR A 101 -5.48 4.32 3.95
CA TYR A 101 -5.39 2.89 3.63
C TYR A 101 -4.42 2.20 4.57
N TYR A 102 -4.79 1.01 5.05
CA TYR A 102 -3.94 0.15 5.85
C TYR A 102 -3.38 -1.00 5.01
N LEU A 103 -2.06 -1.20 5.08
CA LEU A 103 -1.37 -2.23 4.29
C LEU A 103 -1.94 -3.64 4.54
N GLY A 104 -2.30 -3.94 5.80
CA GLY A 104 -2.90 -5.21 6.17
C GLY A 104 -4.21 -5.50 5.44
N ASP A 105 -5.09 -4.49 5.30
CA ASP A 105 -6.34 -4.63 4.55
C ASP A 105 -6.08 -4.85 3.06
N PHE A 106 -5.08 -4.18 2.52
CA PHE A 106 -4.68 -4.34 1.14
C PHE A 106 -4.19 -5.77 0.86
N ILE A 107 -3.31 -6.29 1.70
CA ILE A 107 -2.83 -7.68 1.61
C ILE A 107 -3.99 -8.66 1.74
N GLN A 108 -4.92 -8.43 2.69
CA GLN A 108 -6.10 -9.26 2.84
C GLN A 108 -6.99 -9.28 1.59
N GLN A 109 -7.11 -8.16 0.89
CA GLN A 109 -7.85 -8.10 -0.39
C GLN A 109 -7.18 -8.95 -1.48
N LEU A 110 -5.86 -8.84 -1.61
CA LEU A 110 -5.09 -9.64 -2.57
C LEU A 110 -5.23 -11.14 -2.32
N THR A 111 -5.23 -11.56 -1.04
CA THR A 111 -5.37 -12.99 -0.69
C THR A 111 -6.74 -13.57 -1.07
N LYS A 112 -7.76 -12.74 -1.32
CA LYS A 112 -9.08 -13.19 -1.78
C LYS A 112 -9.17 -13.45 -3.29
N THR A 113 -8.12 -13.11 -4.04
CA THR A 113 -8.12 -13.34 -5.49
C THR A 113 -7.92 -14.83 -5.81
N PRO A 114 -8.54 -15.36 -6.87
CA PRO A 114 -8.33 -16.75 -7.30
C PRO A 114 -6.85 -17.07 -7.54
N PHE A 115 -6.07 -16.08 -8.02
CA PHE A 115 -4.63 -16.21 -8.20
C PHE A 115 -3.89 -16.63 -6.92
N ILE A 116 -4.31 -16.16 -5.76
CA ILE A 116 -3.72 -16.51 -4.47
C ILE A 116 -4.41 -17.72 -3.84
N GLN A 117 -5.75 -17.74 -3.81
CA GLN A 117 -6.54 -18.70 -3.07
C GLN A 117 -6.56 -20.10 -3.70
N GLU A 118 -6.70 -20.20 -5.02
CA GLU A 118 -6.84 -21.49 -5.65
C GLU A 118 -5.51 -22.25 -5.65
N ALA A 119 -5.56 -23.54 -5.36
CA ALA A 119 -4.40 -24.41 -5.51
C ALA A 119 -4.00 -24.48 -6.98
N GLY A 120 -2.70 -24.54 -7.25
CA GLY A 120 -2.22 -24.56 -8.63
C GLY A 120 -0.71 -24.55 -8.71
N ARG A 121 -0.20 -24.49 -9.94
CA ARG A 121 1.24 -24.43 -10.23
C ARG A 121 1.62 -23.07 -10.79
N ILE A 122 2.79 -22.59 -10.38
CA ILE A 122 3.41 -21.38 -10.97
C ILE A 122 4.36 -21.84 -12.08
N LEU A 123 4.17 -21.26 -13.26
CA LEU A 123 5.05 -21.41 -14.40
C LEU A 123 5.68 -20.06 -14.71
N ILE A 124 6.99 -20.05 -14.88
CA ILE A 124 7.74 -18.85 -15.30
C ILE A 124 8.38 -19.17 -16.66
N LEU A 125 8.06 -18.33 -17.65
CA LEU A 125 8.58 -18.47 -19.02
C LEU A 125 9.47 -17.28 -19.33
N GLU A 126 10.67 -17.54 -19.82
CA GLU A 126 11.53 -16.52 -20.41
C GLU A 126 11.23 -16.41 -21.92
N LYS A 127 11.01 -15.19 -22.40
CA LYS A 127 10.76 -14.84 -23.82
C LYS A 127 11.54 -13.60 -24.20
N SER A 128 11.78 -13.43 -25.50
CA SER A 128 12.34 -12.18 -26.00
C SER A 128 11.39 -11.00 -25.75
N ALA A 129 11.94 -9.88 -25.27
CA ALA A 129 11.17 -8.65 -25.01
C ALA A 129 10.48 -8.08 -26.26
N HIS A 130 11.00 -8.42 -27.45
CA HIS A 130 10.48 -7.94 -28.73
C HIS A 130 9.38 -8.84 -29.32
N ASN A 131 9.24 -10.07 -28.84
CA ASN A 131 8.33 -11.05 -29.45
C ASN A 131 7.68 -11.96 -28.39
N TYR A 132 7.03 -11.38 -27.37
CA TYR A 132 6.20 -12.13 -26.44
C TYR A 132 4.71 -11.83 -26.64
N SER A 133 3.89 -12.81 -26.35
CA SER A 133 2.43 -12.69 -26.46
C SER A 133 1.75 -13.47 -25.35
N PHE A 134 0.96 -12.78 -24.55
CA PHE A 134 0.10 -13.42 -23.54
C PHE A 134 -0.95 -14.31 -24.20
N THR A 135 -1.49 -13.88 -25.35
CA THR A 135 -2.47 -14.67 -26.10
C THR A 135 -1.90 -16.02 -26.57
N GLU A 136 -0.67 -16.01 -27.12
CA GLU A 136 0.00 -17.23 -27.55
C GLU A 136 0.26 -18.15 -26.35
N THR A 137 0.80 -17.59 -25.26
CA THR A 137 1.10 -18.33 -24.04
C THR A 137 -0.17 -18.96 -23.43
N SER A 138 -1.25 -18.19 -23.33
CA SER A 138 -2.53 -18.69 -22.80
C SER A 138 -3.14 -19.77 -23.70
N LYS A 139 -3.11 -19.60 -25.03
CA LYS A 139 -3.58 -20.61 -25.99
C LYS A 139 -2.85 -21.94 -25.87
N ILE A 140 -1.51 -21.91 -25.70
CA ILE A 140 -0.73 -23.13 -25.51
C ILE A 140 -1.17 -23.86 -24.23
N VAL A 141 -1.30 -23.13 -23.14
CA VAL A 141 -1.68 -23.68 -21.84
C VAL A 141 -3.10 -24.27 -21.90
N GLU A 142 -4.06 -23.48 -22.35
CA GLU A 142 -5.47 -23.87 -22.40
C GLU A 142 -5.72 -24.97 -23.42
N GLY A 143 -5.00 -24.96 -24.57
CA GLY A 143 -5.04 -26.02 -25.58
C GLY A 143 -4.50 -27.37 -25.07
N ASN A 144 -3.71 -27.38 -24.02
CA ASN A 144 -3.24 -28.59 -23.34
C ASN A 144 -4.03 -28.90 -22.06
N GLY A 145 -5.22 -28.33 -21.88
CA GLY A 145 -6.13 -28.62 -20.78
C GLY A 145 -5.82 -27.91 -19.47
N GLY A 146 -4.86 -26.96 -19.45
CA GLY A 146 -4.61 -26.09 -18.30
C GLY A 146 -5.64 -24.96 -18.23
N LYS A 147 -5.90 -24.46 -17.02
CA LYS A 147 -6.72 -23.26 -16.80
C LYS A 147 -5.86 -22.15 -16.23
N VAL A 148 -5.82 -21.01 -16.89
CA VAL A 148 -5.04 -19.85 -16.43
C VAL A 148 -5.80 -19.11 -15.35
N LEU A 149 -5.25 -19.04 -14.13
CA LEU A 149 -5.78 -18.27 -13.00
C LEU A 149 -5.26 -16.82 -13.00
N GLY A 150 -4.12 -16.58 -13.63
CA GLY A 150 -3.55 -15.26 -13.79
C GLY A 150 -2.25 -15.32 -14.58
N ILE A 151 -1.92 -14.20 -15.24
CA ILE A 151 -0.71 -14.02 -16.06
C ILE A 151 -0.23 -12.59 -15.94
N TYR A 152 1.07 -12.40 -15.77
CA TYR A 152 1.69 -11.07 -15.74
C TYR A 152 3.18 -11.13 -16.08
N LEU A 153 3.77 -9.96 -16.38
CA LEU A 153 5.22 -9.84 -16.51
C LEU A 153 5.82 -9.68 -15.11
N SER A 154 6.61 -10.66 -14.70
CA SER A 154 7.31 -10.65 -13.40
C SER A 154 8.70 -10.05 -13.45
N ASN A 155 9.30 -9.96 -14.64
CA ASN A 155 10.55 -9.26 -14.88
C ASN A 155 10.62 -8.78 -16.32
N ARG A 156 11.39 -7.69 -16.56
CA ARG A 156 11.67 -7.17 -17.90
C ARG A 156 13.05 -6.56 -17.95
N THR A 157 13.83 -6.95 -18.94
CA THR A 157 15.11 -6.36 -19.34
C THR A 157 14.99 -5.81 -20.78
N GLU A 158 16.06 -5.31 -21.34
CA GLU A 158 16.08 -4.87 -22.76
C GLU A 158 15.81 -6.04 -23.72
N ASP A 159 16.37 -7.21 -23.44
CA ASP A 159 16.34 -8.36 -24.36
C ASP A 159 15.24 -9.36 -24.00
N ASN A 160 14.94 -9.57 -22.72
CA ASN A 160 14.08 -10.64 -22.24
C ASN A 160 12.99 -10.15 -21.27
N VAL A 161 11.88 -10.91 -21.24
CA VAL A 161 10.82 -10.78 -20.26
C VAL A 161 10.57 -12.12 -19.57
N HIS A 162 10.20 -12.07 -18.28
CA HIS A 162 9.67 -13.23 -17.60
C HIS A 162 8.15 -13.10 -17.50
N ILE A 163 7.45 -14.08 -18.06
CA ILE A 163 6.00 -14.21 -17.96
C ILE A 163 5.70 -15.21 -16.85
N THR A 164 5.04 -14.76 -15.80
CA THR A 164 4.57 -15.64 -14.72
C THR A 164 3.10 -15.96 -14.89
N LEU A 165 2.78 -17.24 -14.89
CA LEU A 165 1.40 -17.76 -14.94
C LEU A 165 1.12 -18.60 -13.70
N LYS A 166 -0.10 -18.54 -13.22
CA LYS A 166 -0.63 -19.53 -12.30
C LYS A 166 -1.69 -20.36 -13.01
N LEU A 167 -1.55 -21.66 -12.90
CA LEU A 167 -2.40 -22.67 -13.55
C LEU A 167 -3.14 -23.46 -12.47
N ALA A 168 -4.46 -23.67 -12.66
CA ALA A 168 -5.25 -24.61 -11.87
C ALA A 168 -4.95 -26.05 -12.31
#